data_6254326b34c9b4a976d89e7fdd0f5f5c
#
_entry.id   6254326b34c9b4a976d89e7fdd0f5f5c
#
_cell.length_a   1.000
_cell.length_b   1.000
_cell.length_c   1.000
_cell.angle_alpha   90.00
_cell.angle_beta   90.00
_cell.angle_gamma   90.00
#
_symmetry.space_group_name_H-M   'P 1'
#
loop_
_entity.id
_entity.type
_entity.pdbx_description
1 polymer ?
#
loop_
_entity_poly.entity_id
_entity_poly.type
_entity_poly.pdbx_seq_one_letter_code
_entity_poly.pdbx_strand_id
1 'polypeptide(L)'
;AIDDGAGVGIVMAAGKLIRDLPNPPKRTIRIVLFGAEEIGIIGGQYYADHHADELANHIVATEADAGQGPVEFMNIGLDNTLDPTLATIRKALQPLGIKSGRSKSSGGPDIGPMHAKGVPAIGLSMNTDDYFDLHHTANDTLDKIEPKRINQSAAAFVITAYLASELGGYYRIQP
;
A
#
# COMPACT_ATOMS: atom_id res chain seq x y z
N ALA A 1 -12.76 -7.15 -10.83
CA ALA A 1 -12.83 -7.51 -9.41
C ALA A 1 -11.44 -7.69 -8.81
N ILE A 2 -10.57 -8.40 -9.53
CA ILE A 2 -9.18 -8.55 -9.12
C ILE A 2 -8.43 -7.22 -9.36
N ASP A 3 -8.87 -6.47 -10.33
CA ASP A 3 -8.35 -5.18 -10.76
C ASP A 3 -9.49 -4.14 -10.80
N ASP A 4 -9.61 -3.26 -9.76
CA ASP A 4 -8.93 -3.39 -8.45
C ASP A 4 -9.92 -3.45 -7.27
N GLY A 5 -11.04 -4.15 -7.42
CA GLY A 5 -11.97 -4.38 -6.30
C GLY A 5 -11.34 -5.10 -5.12
N ALA A 6 -10.34 -5.97 -5.36
CA ALA A 6 -9.60 -6.66 -4.32
C ALA A 6 -8.78 -5.70 -3.46
N GLY A 7 -8.03 -4.78 -4.06
CA GLY A 7 -7.25 -3.77 -3.35
C GLY A 7 -8.13 -2.81 -2.56
N VAL A 8 -9.25 -2.35 -3.16
CA VAL A 8 -10.27 -1.58 -2.42
C VAL A 8 -10.73 -2.32 -1.17
N GLY A 9 -11.05 -3.62 -1.29
CA GLY A 9 -11.45 -4.46 -0.16
C GLY A 9 -10.36 -4.57 0.91
N ILE A 10 -9.12 -4.78 0.50
CA ILE A 10 -7.95 -4.89 1.38
C ILE A 10 -7.74 -3.61 2.19
N VAL A 11 -7.70 -2.44 1.56
CA VAL A 11 -7.41 -1.18 2.27
C VAL A 11 -8.58 -0.75 3.16
N MET A 12 -9.82 -0.99 2.74
CA MET A 12 -10.99 -0.74 3.59
C MET A 12 -11.03 -1.66 4.81
N ALA A 13 -10.72 -2.96 4.64
CA ALA A 13 -10.60 -3.90 5.75
C ALA A 13 -9.48 -3.50 6.70
N ALA A 14 -8.32 -3.09 6.18
CA ALA A 14 -7.21 -2.60 6.99
C ALA A 14 -7.61 -1.39 7.84
N GLY A 15 -8.27 -0.41 7.23
CA GLY A 15 -8.76 0.76 7.96
C GLY A 15 -9.76 0.42 9.06
N LYS A 16 -10.70 -0.49 8.77
CA LYS A 16 -11.64 -0.97 9.78
C LYS A 16 -10.93 -1.66 10.94
N LEU A 17 -10.01 -2.57 10.66
CA LEU A 17 -9.27 -3.30 11.68
C LEU A 17 -8.44 -2.37 12.56
N ILE A 18 -7.76 -1.37 11.98
CA ILE A 18 -6.99 -0.38 12.74
C ILE A 18 -7.91 0.48 13.62
N ARG A 19 -9.06 0.91 13.10
CA ARG A 19 -10.05 1.68 13.87
C ARG A 19 -10.58 0.91 15.09
N ASP A 20 -10.73 -0.42 14.94
CA ASP A 20 -11.27 -1.29 15.98
C ASP A 20 -10.20 -1.69 17.03
N LEU A 21 -8.94 -1.27 16.88
CA LEU A 21 -7.89 -1.47 17.87
C LEU A 21 -8.19 -0.68 19.15
N PRO A 22 -7.77 -1.20 20.32
CA PRO A 22 -8.02 -0.53 21.61
C PRO A 22 -7.31 0.82 21.74
N ASN A 23 -6.20 0.99 21.04
CA ASN A 23 -5.44 2.24 20.98
C ASN A 23 -5.52 2.83 19.58
N PRO A 24 -6.00 4.06 19.43
CA PRO A 24 -6.02 4.72 18.12
C PRO A 24 -4.59 5.00 17.65
N PRO A 25 -4.35 5.03 16.33
CA PRO A 25 -3.05 5.37 15.79
C PRO A 25 -2.65 6.81 16.16
N LYS A 26 -1.36 7.04 16.41
CA LYS A 26 -0.83 8.37 16.77
C LYS A 26 -0.91 9.38 15.64
N ARG A 27 -0.88 8.89 14.38
CA ARG A 27 -1.01 9.72 13.18
C ARG A 27 -2.26 9.34 12.42
N THR A 28 -2.83 10.29 11.72
CA THR A 28 -3.94 10.04 10.81
C THR A 28 -3.53 9.02 9.74
N ILE A 29 -4.35 7.98 9.59
CA ILE A 29 -4.27 7.06 8.46
C ILE A 29 -5.40 7.44 7.51
N ARG A 30 -5.02 7.83 6.28
CA ARG A 30 -5.97 8.19 5.23
C ARG A 30 -6.09 7.04 4.25
N ILE A 31 -7.30 6.57 4.01
CA ILE A 31 -7.60 5.62 2.94
C ILE A 31 -8.16 6.42 1.79
N VAL A 32 -7.58 6.24 0.62
CA VAL A 32 -7.99 6.89 -0.60
C VAL A 32 -8.36 5.82 -1.62
N LEU A 33 -9.54 5.93 -2.19
CA LEU A 33 -9.99 5.10 -3.30
C LEU A 33 -9.88 5.96 -4.55
N PHE A 34 -8.82 5.75 -5.29
CA PHE A 34 -8.57 6.50 -6.51
C PHE A 34 -9.53 6.10 -7.62
N GLY A 35 -9.89 7.04 -8.46
CA GLY A 35 -10.71 6.79 -9.63
C GLY A 35 -9.93 7.06 -10.90
N ALA A 36 -10.33 6.35 -11.98
CA ALA A 36 -9.79 6.58 -13.31
C ALA A 36 -8.26 6.33 -13.43
N GLU A 37 -7.77 5.32 -12.72
CA GLU A 37 -6.39 4.84 -12.87
C GLU A 37 -6.16 4.35 -14.31
N GLU A 38 -7.01 3.45 -14.79
CA GLU A 38 -6.99 2.74 -16.06
C GLU A 38 -6.94 3.64 -17.32
N ILE A 39 -7.38 4.87 -17.17
CA ILE A 39 -7.40 5.84 -18.27
C ILE A 39 -6.39 6.97 -18.12
N GLY A 40 -5.38 6.76 -17.27
CA GLY A 40 -4.23 7.67 -17.15
C GLY A 40 -3.93 8.18 -15.74
N ILE A 41 -4.20 7.40 -14.69
CA ILE A 41 -3.84 7.71 -13.29
C ILE A 41 -4.43 9.07 -12.84
N ILE A 42 -5.64 9.39 -13.33
CA ILE A 42 -6.24 10.72 -13.17
C ILE A 42 -6.46 11.04 -11.69
N GLY A 43 -6.96 10.08 -10.90
CA GLY A 43 -7.21 10.26 -9.47
C GLY A 43 -5.94 10.49 -8.68
N GLY A 44 -4.88 9.73 -8.95
CA GLY A 44 -3.57 9.87 -8.33
C GLY A 44 -2.94 11.23 -8.62
N GLN A 45 -2.96 11.67 -9.88
CA GLN A 45 -2.45 12.98 -10.29
C GLN A 45 -3.27 14.12 -9.65
N TYR A 46 -4.60 14.01 -9.69
CA TYR A 46 -5.48 15.00 -9.06
C TYR A 46 -5.17 15.15 -7.57
N TYR A 47 -5.03 14.03 -6.85
CA TYR A 47 -4.71 14.04 -5.42
C TYR A 47 -3.37 14.76 -5.17
N ALA A 48 -2.33 14.38 -5.91
CA ALA A 48 -1.00 14.96 -5.74
C ALA A 48 -0.95 16.48 -6.01
N ASP A 49 -1.80 16.97 -6.89
CA ASP A 49 -1.88 18.40 -7.23
C ASP A 49 -2.73 19.18 -6.24
N HIS A 50 -3.90 18.66 -5.86
CA HIS A 50 -4.85 19.35 -4.99
C HIS A 50 -4.48 19.29 -3.50
N HIS A 51 -3.65 18.32 -3.11
CA HIS A 51 -3.12 18.21 -1.75
C HIS A 51 -1.62 18.58 -1.67
N ALA A 52 -1.12 19.35 -2.63
CA ALA A 52 0.31 19.69 -2.71
C ALA A 52 0.85 20.28 -1.39
N ASP A 53 0.08 21.13 -0.74
CA ASP A 53 0.44 21.76 0.54
C ASP A 53 0.48 20.76 1.71
N GLU A 54 -0.24 19.66 1.60
CA GLU A 54 -0.30 18.61 2.62
C GLU A 54 0.76 17.52 2.41
N LEU A 55 1.31 17.35 1.20
CA LEU A 55 2.25 16.26 0.89
C LEU A 55 3.46 16.26 1.82
N ALA A 56 3.84 17.44 2.32
CA ALA A 56 4.88 17.58 3.33
C ALA A 56 4.59 16.80 4.62
N ASN A 57 3.33 16.56 4.94
CA ASN A 57 2.89 15.86 6.14
C ASN A 57 2.62 14.36 5.92
N HIS A 58 2.65 13.91 4.65
CA HIS A 58 2.53 12.48 4.34
C HIS A 58 3.85 11.78 4.68
N ILE A 59 3.83 10.94 5.69
CA ILE A 59 5.06 10.25 6.15
C ILE A 59 5.40 9.04 5.29
N VAL A 60 4.39 8.36 4.76
CA VAL A 60 4.52 7.21 3.86
C VAL A 60 3.19 6.95 3.14
N ALA A 61 3.28 6.47 1.93
CA ALA A 61 2.15 5.96 1.16
C ALA A 61 2.40 4.50 0.73
N THR A 62 1.33 3.74 0.60
CA THR A 62 1.34 2.36 0.09
C THR A 62 0.03 2.10 -0.64
N GLU A 63 0.05 1.27 -1.66
CA GLU A 63 -1.09 0.99 -2.52
C GLU A 63 -1.30 -0.52 -2.67
N ALA A 64 -2.55 -0.93 -2.79
CA ALA A 64 -2.95 -2.29 -3.13
C ALA A 64 -3.60 -2.26 -4.50
N ASP A 65 -2.86 -2.65 -5.52
CA ASP A 65 -3.28 -2.66 -6.93
C ASP A 65 -2.51 -3.75 -7.69
N ALA A 66 -2.62 -4.99 -7.23
CA ALA A 66 -1.99 -6.13 -7.87
C ALA A 66 -2.74 -7.43 -7.57
N GLY A 67 -4.06 -7.34 -7.53
CA GLY A 67 -4.93 -8.49 -7.41
C GLY A 67 -5.15 -9.00 -5.98
N GLN A 68 -5.34 -10.32 -5.87
CA GLN A 68 -5.73 -10.98 -4.61
C GLN A 68 -4.65 -11.84 -3.98
N GLY A 69 -3.49 -11.95 -4.62
CA GLY A 69 -2.40 -12.79 -4.13
C GLY A 69 -1.87 -12.34 -2.77
N PRO A 70 -1.22 -13.24 -2.02
CA PRO A 70 -0.57 -12.82 -0.79
C PRO A 70 0.59 -11.89 -1.08
N VAL A 71 0.86 -10.97 -0.16
CA VAL A 71 2.08 -10.15 -0.20
C VAL A 71 3.30 -11.04 0.01
N GLU A 72 4.26 -10.99 -0.89
CA GLU A 72 5.50 -11.75 -0.82
C GLU A 72 6.71 -10.93 -0.40
N PHE A 73 6.73 -9.65 -0.80
CA PHE A 73 7.86 -8.77 -0.55
C PHE A 73 7.43 -7.38 -0.08
N MET A 74 8.20 -6.83 0.86
CA MET A 74 8.16 -5.40 1.19
C MET A 74 9.32 -4.71 0.48
N ASN A 75 9.02 -3.87 -0.49
CA ASN A 75 9.94 -3.00 -1.21
C ASN A 75 9.85 -1.56 -0.68
N ILE A 76 10.90 -0.78 -0.82
CA ILE A 76 10.99 0.55 -0.22
C ILE A 76 11.40 1.55 -1.28
N GLY A 77 10.59 2.61 -1.42
CA GLY A 77 10.89 3.78 -2.25
C GLY A 77 11.55 4.90 -1.44
N LEU A 78 12.55 4.55 -0.62
CA LEU A 78 13.27 5.47 0.25
C LEU A 78 14.78 5.30 0.07
N ASP A 79 15.52 6.38 0.28
CA ASP A 79 16.99 6.31 0.27
C ASP A 79 17.56 5.70 1.55
N ASN A 80 16.85 5.86 2.68
CA ASN A 80 17.30 5.31 3.97
C ASN A 80 16.67 3.95 4.26
N THR A 81 17.18 2.91 3.65
CA THR A 81 16.74 1.52 3.87
C THR A 81 17.11 0.95 5.24
N LEU A 82 17.94 1.65 6.01
CA LEU A 82 18.43 1.25 7.33
C LEU A 82 17.63 1.88 8.49
N ASP A 83 16.57 2.64 8.20
CA ASP A 83 15.74 3.24 9.24
C ASP A 83 15.21 2.17 10.20
N PRO A 84 15.37 2.35 11.53
CA PRO A 84 14.92 1.36 12.52
C PRO A 84 13.43 1.06 12.47
N THR A 85 12.62 2.02 12.01
CA THR A 85 11.17 1.84 11.84
C THR A 85 10.90 0.84 10.74
N LEU A 86 11.58 0.97 9.60
CA LEU A 86 11.46 0.02 8.49
C LEU A 86 11.90 -1.38 8.90
N ALA A 87 12.96 -1.48 9.71
CA ALA A 87 13.39 -2.76 10.26
C ALA A 87 12.33 -3.38 11.17
N THR A 88 11.63 -2.56 11.97
CA THR A 88 10.54 -3.02 12.83
C THR A 88 9.34 -3.50 12.02
N ILE A 89 8.93 -2.76 10.98
CA ILE A 89 7.86 -3.16 10.07
C ILE A 89 8.22 -4.49 9.38
N ARG A 90 9.42 -4.60 8.82
CA ARG A 90 9.91 -5.85 8.20
C ARG A 90 9.82 -7.03 9.15
N LYS A 91 10.30 -6.86 10.40
CA LYS A 91 10.26 -7.91 11.42
C LYS A 91 8.82 -8.32 11.75
N ALA A 92 7.89 -7.38 11.83
CA ALA A 92 6.47 -7.65 12.09
C ALA A 92 5.77 -8.37 10.93
N LEU A 93 6.24 -8.18 9.70
CA LEU A 93 5.71 -8.84 8.50
C LEU A 93 6.23 -10.29 8.30
N GLN A 94 7.36 -10.65 8.93
CA GLN A 94 7.96 -11.98 8.77
C GLN A 94 7.03 -13.16 9.11
N PRO A 95 6.21 -13.10 10.19
CA PRO A 95 5.27 -14.19 10.50
C PRO A 95 4.22 -14.44 9.39
N LEU A 96 3.97 -13.45 8.55
CA LEU A 96 3.10 -13.57 7.37
C LEU A 96 3.82 -14.15 6.14
N GLY A 97 5.10 -14.53 6.26
CA GLY A 97 5.90 -15.02 5.15
C GLY A 97 6.50 -13.95 4.26
N ILE A 98 6.32 -12.66 4.60
CA ILE A 98 6.74 -11.53 3.77
C ILE A 98 8.23 -11.30 3.93
N LYS A 99 8.93 -11.22 2.81
CA LYS A 99 10.38 -11.04 2.74
C LYS A 99 10.75 -9.59 2.46
N SER A 100 11.99 -9.22 2.78
CA SER A 100 12.55 -7.95 2.31
C SER A 100 12.76 -8.00 0.80
N GLY A 101 12.14 -7.09 0.08
CA GLY A 101 12.36 -6.90 -1.34
C GLY A 101 13.71 -6.25 -1.63
N ARG A 102 14.15 -6.37 -2.87
CA ARG A 102 15.42 -5.80 -3.37
C ARG A 102 15.21 -4.68 -4.37
N SER A 103 13.97 -4.46 -4.81
CA SER A 103 13.61 -3.44 -5.79
C SER A 103 13.24 -2.15 -5.09
N LYS A 104 13.56 -1.01 -5.72
CA LYS A 104 12.92 0.26 -5.36
C LYS A 104 11.45 0.21 -5.76
N SER A 105 10.59 0.87 -4.99
CA SER A 105 9.16 0.93 -5.27
C SER A 105 8.66 2.37 -5.17
N SER A 106 7.83 2.79 -6.12
CA SER A 106 7.02 4.01 -6.01
C SER A 106 5.76 3.79 -5.18
N GLY A 107 5.50 2.55 -4.76
CA GLY A 107 4.34 2.15 -3.97
C GLY A 107 3.19 1.60 -4.80
N GLY A 108 2.99 2.10 -5.99
CA GLY A 108 1.95 1.74 -6.95
C GLY A 108 1.71 2.87 -7.94
N PRO A 109 0.87 2.67 -8.98
CA PRO A 109 0.63 3.68 -10.01
C PRO A 109 -0.04 4.94 -9.46
N ASP A 110 -1.08 4.84 -8.66
CA ASP A 110 -1.85 5.99 -8.16
C ASP A 110 -1.07 6.84 -7.14
N ILE A 111 -0.20 6.24 -6.34
CA ILE A 111 0.66 7.01 -5.43
C ILE A 111 1.96 7.49 -6.07
N GLY A 112 2.28 7.02 -7.28
CA GLY A 112 3.44 7.46 -8.06
C GLY A 112 3.58 8.97 -8.19
N PRO A 113 2.52 9.72 -8.53
CA PRO A 113 2.54 11.19 -8.59
C PRO A 113 2.92 11.86 -7.26
N MET A 114 2.43 11.35 -6.13
CA MET A 114 2.82 11.84 -4.80
C MET A 114 4.28 11.49 -4.49
N HIS A 115 4.70 10.28 -4.84
CA HIS A 115 6.06 9.81 -4.64
C HIS A 115 7.05 10.67 -5.43
N ALA A 116 6.73 11.02 -6.67
CA ALA A 116 7.52 11.94 -7.49
C ALA A 116 7.66 13.35 -6.87
N LYS A 117 6.72 13.75 -6.00
CA LYS A 117 6.77 14.99 -5.21
C LYS A 117 7.39 14.79 -3.81
N GLY A 118 8.06 13.68 -3.57
CA GLY A 118 8.84 13.43 -2.35
C GLY A 118 8.07 12.73 -1.22
N VAL A 119 6.86 12.21 -1.44
CA VAL A 119 6.20 11.36 -0.47
C VAL A 119 6.89 10.00 -0.45
N PRO A 120 7.36 9.51 0.71
CA PRO A 120 7.96 8.19 0.81
C PRO A 120 6.96 7.08 0.46
N ALA A 121 7.43 6.01 -0.17
CA ALA A 121 6.58 4.89 -0.55
C ALA A 121 7.06 3.56 0.03
N ILE A 122 6.12 2.71 0.41
CA ILE A 122 6.34 1.30 0.70
C ILE A 122 5.51 0.50 -0.29
N GLY A 123 6.15 -0.34 -1.09
CA GLY A 123 5.47 -1.28 -1.96
C GLY A 123 5.32 -2.64 -1.28
N LEU A 124 4.10 -3.11 -1.14
CA LEU A 124 3.77 -4.45 -0.70
C LEU A 124 3.48 -5.30 -1.94
N SER A 125 4.54 -5.93 -2.49
CA SER A 125 4.43 -6.70 -3.73
C SER A 125 3.69 -8.00 -3.51
N MET A 126 2.55 -8.13 -4.16
CA MET A 126 1.68 -9.29 -4.09
C MET A 126 2.11 -10.36 -5.11
N ASN A 127 1.73 -11.61 -4.85
CA ASN A 127 1.83 -12.66 -5.85
C ASN A 127 0.81 -12.41 -6.96
N THR A 128 1.27 -12.43 -8.19
CA THR A 128 0.49 -12.12 -9.39
C THR A 128 0.34 -13.31 -10.33
N ASP A 129 0.52 -14.55 -9.86
CA ASP A 129 0.53 -15.74 -10.72
C ASP A 129 -0.74 -15.91 -11.56
N ASP A 130 -1.91 -15.52 -11.01
CA ASP A 130 -3.22 -15.58 -11.68
C ASP A 130 -3.75 -14.19 -12.09
N TYR A 131 -3.05 -13.12 -11.77
CA TYR A 131 -3.52 -11.75 -12.03
C TYR A 131 -3.71 -11.48 -13.51
N PHE A 132 -2.70 -11.78 -14.32
CA PHE A 132 -2.70 -11.49 -15.76
C PHE A 132 -3.61 -12.41 -16.58
N ASP A 133 -4.14 -13.49 -16.00
CA ASP A 133 -5.15 -14.33 -16.64
C ASP A 133 -6.55 -13.66 -16.61
N LEU A 134 -6.75 -12.71 -15.70
CA LEU A 134 -8.03 -12.04 -15.47
C LEU A 134 -7.98 -10.53 -15.76
N HIS A 135 -6.86 -9.89 -15.47
CA HIS A 135 -6.61 -8.46 -15.64
C HIS A 135 -7.06 -7.96 -17.03
N HIS A 136 -7.87 -6.93 -17.06
CA HIS A 136 -8.42 -6.31 -18.26
C HIS A 136 -9.27 -7.26 -19.12
N THR A 137 -9.88 -8.28 -18.55
CA THR A 137 -10.77 -9.20 -19.26
C THR A 137 -12.19 -9.19 -18.67
N ALA A 138 -13.17 -9.61 -19.48
CA ALA A 138 -14.54 -9.79 -19.00
C ALA A 138 -14.69 -10.89 -17.94
N ASN A 139 -13.67 -11.71 -17.73
CA ASN A 139 -13.66 -12.76 -16.73
C ASN A 139 -13.23 -12.26 -15.34
N ASP A 140 -12.83 -11.01 -15.21
CA ASP A 140 -12.51 -10.41 -13.91
C ASP A 140 -13.78 -10.10 -13.11
N THR A 141 -14.38 -11.13 -12.58
CA THR A 141 -15.67 -11.11 -11.87
C THR A 141 -15.48 -11.46 -10.38
N LEU A 142 -16.45 -11.08 -9.54
CA LEU A 142 -16.36 -11.25 -8.09
C LEU A 142 -16.16 -12.71 -7.64
N ASP A 143 -16.67 -13.68 -8.40
CA ASP A 143 -16.52 -15.11 -8.13
C ASP A 143 -15.07 -15.62 -8.26
N LYS A 144 -14.16 -14.81 -8.81
CA LYS A 144 -12.73 -15.11 -8.89
C LYS A 144 -11.98 -14.74 -7.62
N ILE A 145 -12.59 -13.94 -6.75
CA ILE A 145 -11.96 -13.51 -5.50
C ILE A 145 -12.04 -14.61 -4.45
N GLU A 146 -10.90 -15.00 -3.92
CA GLU A 146 -10.77 -15.95 -2.83
C GLU A 146 -10.54 -15.23 -1.49
N PRO A 147 -11.54 -15.18 -0.57
CA PRO A 147 -11.41 -14.42 0.67
C PRO A 147 -10.19 -14.79 1.53
N LYS A 148 -9.75 -16.04 1.48
CA LYS A 148 -8.58 -16.49 2.25
C LYS A 148 -7.27 -15.87 1.72
N ARG A 149 -7.18 -15.60 0.43
CA ARG A 149 -5.97 -15.03 -0.20
C ARG A 149 -5.79 -13.56 0.20
N ILE A 150 -6.88 -12.79 0.22
CA ILE A 150 -6.82 -11.35 0.57
C ILE A 150 -6.60 -11.10 2.07
N ASN A 151 -6.87 -12.07 2.95
CA ASN A 151 -6.71 -11.88 4.40
C ASN A 151 -5.26 -11.60 4.82
N GLN A 152 -4.30 -12.29 4.22
CA GLN A 152 -2.88 -12.07 4.51
C GLN A 152 -2.46 -10.65 4.06
N SER A 153 -2.91 -10.23 2.89
CA SER A 153 -2.64 -8.89 2.37
C SER A 153 -3.26 -7.82 3.26
N ALA A 154 -4.52 -7.97 3.69
CA ALA A 154 -5.15 -7.05 4.63
C ALA A 154 -4.34 -6.94 5.95
N ALA A 155 -3.86 -8.06 6.49
CA ALA A 155 -3.00 -8.06 7.68
C ALA A 155 -1.67 -7.34 7.43
N ALA A 156 -1.06 -7.51 6.25
CA ALA A 156 0.17 -6.81 5.87
C ALA A 156 -0.02 -5.29 5.81
N PHE A 157 -1.13 -4.83 5.22
CA PHE A 157 -1.48 -3.41 5.17
C PHE A 157 -1.79 -2.83 6.57
N VAL A 158 -2.49 -3.58 7.44
CA VAL A 158 -2.70 -3.19 8.85
C VAL A 158 -1.36 -2.98 9.56
N ILE A 159 -0.47 -3.97 9.52
CA ILE A 159 0.83 -3.92 10.18
C ILE A 159 1.65 -2.74 9.68
N THR A 160 1.72 -2.57 8.36
CA THR A 160 2.50 -1.51 7.74
C THR A 160 1.98 -0.12 8.11
N ALA A 161 0.68 0.12 7.92
CA ALA A 161 0.08 1.42 8.20
C ALA A 161 0.08 1.76 9.70
N TYR A 162 -0.26 0.80 10.56
CA TYR A 162 -0.29 1.03 12.01
C TYR A 162 1.11 1.30 12.55
N LEU A 163 2.09 0.48 12.24
CA LEU A 163 3.46 0.70 12.72
C LEU A 163 4.08 1.98 12.16
N ALA A 164 3.82 2.32 10.91
CA ALA A 164 4.24 3.60 10.35
C ALA A 164 3.62 4.78 11.11
N SER A 165 2.37 4.66 11.57
CA SER A 165 1.71 5.69 12.34
C SER A 165 2.25 5.83 13.77
N GLU A 166 2.71 4.71 14.37
CA GLU A 166 3.15 4.65 15.77
C GLU A 166 4.62 5.01 15.96
N LEU A 167 5.45 4.56 15.03
CA LEU A 167 6.89 4.70 15.11
C LEU A 167 7.31 6.08 14.58
N GLY A 168 8.08 6.80 15.36
CA GLY A 168 8.67 8.06 14.92
C GLY A 168 9.79 7.77 13.92
N GLY A 169 9.74 8.38 12.75
CA GLY A 169 10.80 8.27 11.74
C GLY A 169 10.56 9.31 10.65
N TYR A 170 11.63 9.86 10.13
CA TYR A 170 11.57 10.71 8.95
C TYR A 170 11.84 9.80 7.76
N TYR A 171 10.78 9.42 7.08
CA TYR A 171 10.87 8.60 5.86
C TYR A 171 11.21 9.39 4.62
N ARG A 172 11.28 10.73 4.72
CA ARG A 172 11.51 11.59 3.56
C ARG A 172 12.94 11.51 3.07
N ILE A 173 13.06 11.42 1.77
CA ILE A 173 14.26 11.81 1.05
C ILE A 173 14.49 13.29 1.39
N GLN A 174 15.58 13.61 2.07
CA GLN A 174 16.01 15.00 2.22
C GLN A 174 16.42 15.50 0.84
N PRO A 175 15.95 16.69 0.42
CA PRO A 175 16.36 17.24 -0.87
C PRO A 175 17.85 17.50 -0.94
#